data_e1141e7c0bb9dbf83d0966d0eaf92ff4
#
_entry.id   e1141e7c0bb9dbf83d0966d0eaf92ff4
#
_cell.length_a   1.000
_cell.length_b   1.000
_cell.length_c   1.000
_cell.angle_alpha   90.00
_cell.angle_beta   90.00
_cell.angle_gamma   90.00
#
_symmetry.space_group_name_H-M   'P 1'
#
loop_
_entity.id
_entity.type
_entity.pdbx_description
1 polymer ?
#
loop_
_entity_poly.entity_id
_entity_poly.type
_entity_poly.pdbx_seq_one_letter_code
_entity_poly.pdbx_strand_id
1 'polypeptide(L)'
;REEGYKVILVNSNPATIMTDPGLADATYIEPITWQSLEKIIKIEKPDAILPTMGGQTGLNVAPDLNKKGILKKYNIELIGATKEAIDKAEDRELFAAAMEKIGLKVPLAKLAHNIEECWEVQQLVGYPCIIRPNFTLGGSGGGIAYNSDEFEEICHRGLDLSPTSELYIDKYLAGWKE
;
A
#
# COMPACT_ATOMS: atom_id res chain seq x y z
N ARG A 1 18.93 -0.36 -19.58
CA ARG A 1 19.34 -0.43 -21.01
C ARG A 1 20.85 -0.60 -21.13
N GLU A 2 21.64 0.10 -20.33
CA GLU A 2 23.10 -0.02 -20.31
C GLU A 2 23.56 -1.45 -19.97
N GLU A 3 22.79 -2.15 -19.13
CA GLU A 3 22.99 -3.56 -18.79
C GLU A 3 22.48 -4.56 -19.86
N GLY A 4 22.00 -4.08 -21.00
CA GLY A 4 21.52 -4.91 -22.12
C GLY A 4 20.05 -5.32 -22.04
N TYR A 5 19.27 -4.79 -21.09
CA TYR A 5 17.85 -5.09 -20.99
C TYR A 5 17.02 -4.24 -21.95
N LYS A 6 15.99 -4.85 -22.57
CA LYS A 6 14.91 -4.14 -23.23
C LYS A 6 13.95 -3.60 -22.17
N VAL A 7 13.77 -2.28 -22.14
CA VAL A 7 12.93 -1.60 -21.15
C VAL A 7 11.62 -1.16 -21.76
N ILE A 8 10.52 -1.61 -21.17
CA ILE A 8 9.16 -1.20 -21.50
C ILE A 8 8.63 -0.40 -20.31
N LEU A 9 8.29 0.85 -20.54
CA LEU A 9 7.76 1.75 -19.54
C LEU A 9 6.25 1.90 -19.69
N VAL A 10 5.53 1.81 -18.57
CA VAL A 10 4.11 2.18 -18.51
C VAL A 10 3.94 3.24 -17.43
N ASN A 11 3.33 4.37 -17.81
CA ASN A 11 3.04 5.46 -16.88
C ASN A 11 1.76 6.17 -17.31
N SER A 12 0.92 6.57 -16.37
CA SER A 12 -0.29 7.33 -16.67
C SER A 12 -0.03 8.84 -16.86
N ASN A 13 1.15 9.32 -16.46
CA ASN A 13 1.54 10.71 -16.59
C ASN A 13 2.44 10.92 -17.83
N PRO A 14 1.99 11.66 -18.87
CA PRO A 14 2.82 11.96 -20.04
C PRO A 14 3.90 13.01 -19.78
N ALA A 15 3.83 13.73 -18.68
CA ALA A 15 4.70 14.88 -18.38
C ALA A 15 5.78 14.56 -17.30
N THR A 16 6.27 13.35 -17.28
CA THR A 16 7.38 12.93 -16.39
C THR A 16 8.64 12.69 -17.22
N ILE A 17 9.82 12.92 -16.61
CA ILE A 17 11.12 12.60 -17.21
C ILE A 17 11.18 11.14 -17.67
N MET A 18 10.57 10.21 -16.92
CA MET A 18 10.56 8.78 -17.26
C MET A 18 9.89 8.47 -18.60
N THR A 19 8.94 9.32 -19.05
CA THR A 19 8.24 9.14 -20.32
C THR A 19 8.89 9.90 -21.50
N ASP A 20 10.02 10.56 -21.27
CA ASP A 20 10.76 11.24 -22.33
C ASP A 20 11.22 10.26 -23.41
N PRO A 21 11.18 10.67 -24.68
CA PRO A 21 11.62 9.86 -25.80
C PRO A 21 13.06 9.36 -25.61
N GLY A 22 13.29 8.08 -25.82
CA GLY A 22 14.61 7.47 -25.75
C GLY A 22 15.03 6.94 -24.37
N LEU A 23 14.25 7.16 -23.30
CA LEU A 23 14.54 6.55 -22.00
C LEU A 23 14.18 5.07 -21.94
N ALA A 24 13.10 4.66 -22.59
CA ALA A 24 12.71 3.27 -22.74
C ALA A 24 12.75 2.83 -24.21
N ASP A 25 12.72 1.53 -24.47
CA ASP A 25 12.61 0.97 -25.84
C ASP A 25 11.16 1.03 -26.32
N ALA A 26 10.19 0.98 -25.40
CA ALA A 26 8.79 1.26 -25.66
C ALA A 26 8.17 1.99 -24.46
N THR A 27 7.37 3.02 -24.72
CA THR A 27 6.68 3.80 -23.70
C THR A 27 5.18 3.80 -23.97
N TYR A 28 4.41 3.42 -22.95
CA TYR A 28 2.95 3.39 -22.98
C TYR A 28 2.40 4.41 -21.96
N ILE A 29 1.65 5.39 -22.47
CA ILE A 29 0.93 6.36 -21.65
C ILE A 29 -0.50 5.82 -21.48
N GLU A 30 -0.67 5.01 -20.45
CA GLU A 30 -1.91 4.28 -20.21
C GLU A 30 -2.21 4.24 -18.70
N PRO A 31 -3.48 4.09 -18.30
CA PRO A 31 -3.82 3.85 -16.89
C PRO A 31 -3.10 2.59 -16.38
N ILE A 32 -2.49 2.70 -15.20
CA ILE A 32 -1.78 1.58 -14.56
C ILE A 32 -2.82 0.68 -13.87
N THR A 33 -3.52 -0.11 -14.66
CA THR A 33 -4.51 -1.11 -14.24
C THR A 33 -4.10 -2.48 -14.78
N TRP A 34 -4.54 -3.55 -14.12
CA TRP A 34 -4.23 -4.90 -14.58
C TRP A 34 -4.76 -5.16 -16.01
N GLN A 35 -5.88 -4.54 -16.41
CA GLN A 35 -6.45 -4.68 -17.75
C GLN A 35 -5.56 -4.05 -18.83
N SER A 36 -5.09 -2.83 -18.56
CA SER A 36 -4.18 -2.13 -19.49
C SER A 36 -2.85 -2.86 -19.57
N LEU A 37 -2.31 -3.27 -18.43
CA LEU A 37 -1.05 -4.00 -18.37
C LEU A 37 -1.14 -5.36 -19.07
N GLU A 38 -2.24 -6.11 -18.94
CA GLU A 38 -2.38 -7.38 -19.66
C GLU A 38 -2.35 -7.19 -21.19
N LYS A 39 -2.91 -6.09 -21.72
CA LYS A 39 -2.84 -5.77 -23.14
C LYS A 39 -1.41 -5.49 -23.59
N ILE A 40 -0.67 -4.71 -22.82
CA ILE A 40 0.73 -4.38 -23.09
C ILE A 40 1.60 -5.65 -23.00
N ILE A 41 1.41 -6.47 -21.98
CA ILE A 41 2.08 -7.75 -21.80
C ILE A 41 1.90 -8.68 -23.00
N LYS A 42 0.71 -8.74 -23.58
CA LYS A 42 0.45 -9.54 -24.79
C LYS A 42 1.28 -9.09 -26.00
N ILE A 43 1.51 -7.79 -26.12
CA ILE A 43 2.24 -7.18 -27.23
C ILE A 43 3.75 -7.33 -27.02
N GLU A 44 4.23 -6.90 -25.86
CA GLU A 44 5.66 -6.76 -25.57
C GLU A 44 6.31 -8.05 -25.04
N LYS A 45 5.51 -8.94 -24.44
CA LYS A 45 5.94 -10.23 -23.85
C LYS A 45 7.18 -10.08 -22.95
N PRO A 46 7.10 -9.25 -21.91
CA PRO A 46 8.23 -9.05 -21.02
C PRO A 46 8.52 -10.32 -20.21
N ASP A 47 9.78 -10.55 -19.88
CA ASP A 47 10.21 -11.64 -19.02
C ASP A 47 9.98 -11.29 -17.53
N ALA A 48 10.04 -9.99 -17.19
CA ALA A 48 9.92 -9.53 -15.82
C ALA A 48 9.19 -8.20 -15.69
N ILE A 49 8.66 -7.93 -14.50
CA ILE A 49 8.06 -6.65 -14.10
C ILE A 49 8.77 -6.14 -12.85
N LEU A 50 9.16 -4.85 -12.86
CA LEU A 50 9.75 -4.14 -11.74
C LEU A 50 8.74 -3.15 -11.14
N PRO A 51 7.92 -3.56 -10.16
CA PRO A 51 6.88 -2.68 -9.59
C PRO A 51 7.44 -1.62 -8.66
N THR A 52 8.59 -1.86 -8.03
CA THR A 52 9.19 -0.99 -7.02
C THR A 52 9.63 0.38 -7.54
N MET A 53 9.82 0.54 -8.84
CA MET A 53 10.11 1.82 -9.48
C MET A 53 8.84 2.61 -9.88
N GLY A 54 7.66 2.03 -9.68
CA GLY A 54 6.37 2.64 -10.03
C GLY A 54 5.66 3.34 -8.85
N GLY A 55 6.32 3.50 -7.70
CA GLY A 55 5.71 4.02 -6.49
C GLY A 55 4.52 3.17 -6.04
N GLN A 56 3.61 3.76 -5.24
CA GLN A 56 2.45 3.04 -4.69
C GLN A 56 1.56 2.44 -5.78
N THR A 57 1.39 3.11 -6.91
CA THR A 57 0.58 2.60 -8.02
C THR A 57 1.16 1.32 -8.61
N GLY A 58 2.48 1.26 -8.77
CA GLY A 58 3.18 0.05 -9.23
C GLY A 58 3.08 -1.09 -8.22
N LEU A 59 3.27 -0.78 -6.93
CA LEU A 59 3.16 -1.76 -5.84
C LEU A 59 1.74 -2.31 -5.70
N ASN A 60 0.70 -1.51 -5.88
CA ASN A 60 -0.68 -1.95 -5.79
C ASN A 60 -1.11 -2.84 -6.97
N VAL A 61 -0.64 -2.55 -8.19
CA VAL A 61 -1.04 -3.33 -9.38
C VAL A 61 -0.34 -4.69 -9.46
N ALA A 62 0.83 -4.86 -8.88
CA ALA A 62 1.57 -6.12 -8.92
C ALA A 62 0.84 -7.28 -8.23
N PRO A 63 0.29 -7.11 -7.01
CA PRO A 63 -0.59 -8.12 -6.39
C PRO A 63 -1.83 -8.44 -7.24
N ASP A 64 -2.43 -7.44 -7.89
CA ASP A 64 -3.59 -7.64 -8.76
C ASP A 64 -3.25 -8.51 -9.98
N LEU A 65 -2.12 -8.25 -10.64
CA LEU A 65 -1.64 -9.08 -11.75
C LEU A 65 -1.42 -10.53 -11.31
N ASN A 66 -0.87 -10.73 -10.13
CA ASN A 66 -0.66 -12.06 -9.57
C ASN A 66 -1.99 -12.74 -9.21
N LYS A 67 -2.90 -12.05 -8.51
CA LYS A 67 -4.23 -12.54 -8.12
C LYS A 67 -5.09 -12.94 -9.32
N LYS A 68 -4.99 -12.20 -10.44
CA LYS A 68 -5.66 -12.50 -11.70
C LYS A 68 -4.95 -13.61 -12.50
N GLY A 69 -3.84 -14.14 -12.03
CA GLY A 69 -3.08 -15.19 -12.68
C GLY A 69 -2.31 -14.74 -13.95
N ILE A 70 -2.21 -13.43 -14.18
CA ILE A 70 -1.58 -12.87 -15.39
C ILE A 70 -0.10 -13.17 -15.41
N LEU A 71 0.60 -13.00 -14.27
CA LEU A 71 2.02 -13.29 -14.18
C LEU A 71 2.33 -14.75 -14.55
N LYS A 72 1.56 -15.68 -13.99
CA LYS A 72 1.70 -17.12 -14.30
C LYS A 72 1.34 -17.44 -15.76
N LYS A 73 0.27 -16.84 -16.29
CA LYS A 73 -0.22 -17.05 -17.65
C LYS A 73 0.82 -16.68 -18.70
N TYR A 74 1.58 -15.62 -18.48
CA TYR A 74 2.57 -15.11 -19.41
C TYR A 74 4.01 -15.42 -19.01
N ASN A 75 4.20 -16.20 -17.92
CA ASN A 75 5.51 -16.58 -17.36
C ASN A 75 6.39 -15.35 -17.04
N ILE A 76 5.82 -14.41 -16.30
CA ILE A 76 6.48 -13.15 -15.94
C ILE A 76 6.95 -13.22 -14.49
N GLU A 77 8.21 -12.85 -14.25
CA GLU A 77 8.80 -12.73 -12.94
C GLU A 77 8.59 -11.34 -12.33
N LEU A 78 8.28 -11.27 -11.03
CA LEU A 78 8.38 -10.00 -10.27
C LEU A 78 9.80 -9.84 -9.76
N ILE A 79 10.47 -8.77 -10.22
CA ILE A 79 11.83 -8.43 -9.79
C ILE A 79 11.82 -7.20 -8.90
N GLY A 80 12.89 -7.02 -8.10
CA GLY A 80 13.01 -5.94 -7.11
C GLY A 80 12.28 -6.24 -5.79
N ALA A 81 11.07 -6.79 -5.82
CA ALA A 81 10.37 -7.31 -4.66
C ALA A 81 9.43 -8.46 -5.04
N THR A 82 9.41 -9.51 -4.25
CA THR A 82 8.44 -10.61 -4.42
C THR A 82 7.07 -10.17 -3.92
N LYS A 83 6.02 -10.91 -4.34
CA LYS A 83 4.67 -10.66 -3.83
C LYS A 83 4.61 -10.69 -2.30
N GLU A 84 5.25 -11.69 -1.69
CA GLU A 84 5.29 -11.87 -0.24
C GLU A 84 6.00 -10.71 0.47
N ALA A 85 7.02 -10.13 -0.15
CA ALA A 85 7.70 -8.95 0.38
C ALA A 85 6.82 -7.71 0.28
N ILE A 86 6.11 -7.54 -0.84
CA ILE A 86 5.16 -6.44 -1.02
C ILE A 86 4.01 -6.55 0.00
N ASP A 87 3.38 -7.72 0.12
CA ASP A 87 2.30 -7.96 1.08
C ASP A 87 2.74 -7.61 2.52
N LYS A 88 3.93 -8.08 2.93
CA LYS A 88 4.48 -7.77 4.26
C LYS A 88 4.80 -6.29 4.48
N ALA A 89 5.19 -5.59 3.44
CA ALA A 89 5.52 -4.17 3.55
C ALA A 89 4.28 -3.27 3.60
N GLU A 90 3.24 -3.66 2.87
CA GLU A 90 2.01 -2.87 2.72
C GLU A 90 0.95 -3.20 3.78
N ASP A 91 0.88 -4.44 4.22
CA ASP A 91 -0.04 -4.90 5.26
C ASP A 91 0.56 -4.71 6.65
N ARG A 92 -0.09 -3.88 7.47
CA ARG A 92 0.40 -3.51 8.80
C ARG A 92 0.45 -4.67 9.79
N GLU A 93 -0.50 -5.60 9.70
CA GLU A 93 -0.53 -6.78 10.58
C GLU A 93 0.59 -7.75 10.19
N LEU A 94 0.76 -8.00 8.89
CA LEU A 94 1.86 -8.84 8.40
C LEU A 94 3.23 -8.22 8.71
N PHE A 95 3.35 -6.89 8.60
CA PHE A 95 4.57 -6.17 8.98
C PHE A 95 4.85 -6.30 10.47
N ALA A 96 3.85 -6.04 11.32
CA ALA A 96 3.99 -6.14 12.77
C ALA A 96 4.42 -7.56 13.19
N ALA A 97 3.74 -8.59 12.67
CA ALA A 97 4.09 -9.98 12.93
C ALA A 97 5.51 -10.34 12.46
N ALA A 98 5.94 -9.79 11.32
CA ALA A 98 7.30 -9.99 10.82
C ALA A 98 8.35 -9.32 11.74
N MET A 99 8.06 -8.12 12.25
CA MET A 99 8.94 -7.40 13.17
C MET A 99 9.05 -8.12 14.53
N GLU A 100 7.93 -8.56 15.08
CA GLU A 100 7.91 -9.33 16.33
C GLU A 100 8.71 -10.63 16.22
N LYS A 101 8.58 -11.32 15.08
CA LYS A 101 9.32 -12.57 14.82
C LYS A 101 10.84 -12.41 14.87
N ILE A 102 11.36 -11.24 14.52
CA ILE A 102 12.79 -10.92 14.59
C ILE A 102 13.18 -10.20 15.90
N GLY A 103 12.26 -10.12 16.87
CA GLY A 103 12.49 -9.55 18.20
C GLY A 103 12.41 -8.03 18.26
N LEU A 104 11.90 -7.37 17.24
CA LEU A 104 11.63 -5.94 17.27
C LEU A 104 10.27 -5.65 17.89
N LYS A 105 10.19 -4.54 18.63
CA LYS A 105 8.93 -4.06 19.19
C LYS A 105 8.20 -3.18 18.17
N VAL A 106 6.91 -3.38 18.06
CA VAL A 106 6.00 -2.52 17.31
C VAL A 106 5.05 -1.79 18.25
N PRO A 107 4.55 -0.60 17.91
CA PRO A 107 3.50 0.04 18.69
C PRO A 107 2.29 -0.90 18.81
N LEU A 108 1.66 -0.90 19.99
CA LEU A 108 0.40 -1.61 20.15
C LEU A 108 -0.65 -0.94 19.26
N ALA A 109 -1.20 -1.71 18.35
CA ALA A 109 -2.16 -1.24 17.38
C ALA A 109 -3.12 -2.36 16.99
N LYS A 110 -4.37 -2.03 16.70
CA LYS A 110 -5.36 -2.99 16.18
C LYS A 110 -6.31 -2.33 15.18
N LEU A 111 -6.87 -3.18 14.34
CA LEU A 111 -7.94 -2.85 13.41
C LEU A 111 -9.30 -2.93 14.13
N ALA A 112 -10.21 -2.01 13.80
CA ALA A 112 -11.60 -1.98 14.27
C ALA A 112 -12.53 -1.67 13.10
N HIS A 113 -13.69 -2.31 13.06
CA HIS A 113 -14.66 -2.23 11.94
C HIS A 113 -15.96 -1.51 12.34
N ASN A 114 -16.14 -1.27 13.63
CA ASN A 114 -17.31 -0.60 14.20
C ASN A 114 -16.91 0.12 15.49
N ILE A 115 -17.81 0.93 16.02
CA ILE A 115 -17.54 1.75 17.19
C ILE A 115 -17.30 0.91 18.46
N GLU A 116 -17.96 -0.22 18.60
CA GLU A 116 -17.81 -1.14 19.72
C GLU A 116 -16.37 -1.71 19.76
N GLU A 117 -15.89 -2.18 18.60
CA GLU A 117 -14.51 -2.65 18.44
C GLU A 117 -13.50 -1.51 18.67
N CYS A 118 -13.81 -0.28 18.24
CA CYS A 118 -12.97 0.88 18.53
C CYS A 118 -12.76 1.07 20.02
N TRP A 119 -13.82 0.97 20.82
CA TRP A 119 -13.73 1.08 22.27
C TRP A 119 -12.95 -0.08 22.91
N GLU A 120 -13.10 -1.29 22.41
CA GLU A 120 -12.29 -2.44 22.88
C GLU A 120 -10.80 -2.21 22.62
N VAL A 121 -10.46 -1.72 21.43
CA VAL A 121 -9.06 -1.41 21.10
C VAL A 121 -8.54 -0.24 21.94
N GLN A 122 -9.35 0.78 22.16
CA GLN A 122 -8.97 1.93 22.99
C GLN A 122 -8.61 1.51 24.42
N GLN A 123 -9.34 0.57 25.01
CA GLN A 123 -9.02 0.05 26.34
C GLN A 123 -7.65 -0.64 26.41
N LEU A 124 -7.20 -1.24 25.31
CA LEU A 124 -5.89 -1.87 25.20
C LEU A 124 -4.78 -0.86 24.97
N VAL A 125 -5.03 0.11 24.09
CA VAL A 125 -4.04 1.11 23.62
C VAL A 125 -3.88 2.25 24.63
N GLY A 126 -4.98 2.68 25.25
CA GLY A 126 -5.03 3.85 26.16
C GLY A 126 -4.99 5.19 25.44
N TYR A 127 -4.97 6.29 26.20
CA TYR A 127 -4.79 7.65 25.69
C TYR A 127 -3.36 8.15 25.95
N PRO A 128 -2.85 9.05 25.06
CA PRO A 128 -3.39 9.38 23.75
C PRO A 128 -3.22 8.24 22.75
N CYS A 129 -4.12 8.18 21.77
CA CYS A 129 -4.06 7.21 20.68
C CYS A 129 -4.25 7.88 19.31
N ILE A 130 -3.69 7.26 18.28
CA ILE A 130 -3.84 7.71 16.89
C ILE A 130 -4.90 6.84 16.23
N ILE A 131 -5.82 7.48 15.51
CA ILE A 131 -6.88 6.83 14.75
C ILE A 131 -6.63 7.13 13.27
N ARG A 132 -6.56 6.09 12.46
CA ARG A 132 -6.27 6.19 11.02
C ARG A 132 -7.25 5.35 10.23
N PRO A 133 -8.13 5.95 9.43
CA PRO A 133 -8.97 5.21 8.49
C PRO A 133 -8.11 4.49 7.44
N ASN A 134 -8.49 3.26 7.10
CA ASN A 134 -7.86 2.54 6.00
C ASN A 134 -8.25 3.13 4.66
N PHE A 135 -7.33 3.10 3.70
CA PHE A 135 -7.51 3.52 2.30
C PHE A 135 -7.95 4.97 2.11
N THR A 136 -7.68 5.87 3.06
CA THR A 136 -7.89 7.31 2.88
C THR A 136 -6.60 8.02 2.45
N LEU A 137 -6.75 9.05 1.60
CA LEU A 137 -5.64 9.87 1.13
C LEU A 137 -5.39 11.05 2.09
N GLY A 138 -4.11 11.32 2.37
CA GLY A 138 -3.70 12.54 3.08
C GLY A 138 -4.14 12.62 4.53
N GLY A 139 -4.41 11.49 5.20
CA GLY A 139 -4.81 11.47 6.60
C GLY A 139 -6.25 11.92 6.88
N SER A 140 -7.08 12.00 5.83
CA SER A 140 -8.49 12.40 5.95
C SER A 140 -9.25 11.48 6.91
N GLY A 141 -10.00 12.05 7.85
CA GLY A 141 -10.83 11.35 8.83
C GLY A 141 -10.05 10.80 10.03
N GLY A 142 -8.72 10.81 10.00
CA GLY A 142 -7.89 10.41 11.14
C GLY A 142 -7.63 11.55 12.13
N GLY A 143 -6.99 11.21 13.25
CA GLY A 143 -6.61 12.17 14.27
C GLY A 143 -5.94 11.53 15.48
N ILE A 144 -5.59 12.37 16.45
CA ILE A 144 -5.10 11.95 17.76
C ILE A 144 -6.18 12.25 18.77
N ALA A 145 -6.57 11.25 19.54
CA ALA A 145 -7.53 11.40 20.62
C ALA A 145 -6.81 11.41 21.96
N TYR A 146 -7.09 12.43 22.77
CA TYR A 146 -6.55 12.59 24.13
C TYR A 146 -7.57 12.24 25.21
N ASN A 147 -8.84 12.13 24.85
CA ASN A 147 -9.96 11.83 25.75
C ASN A 147 -11.08 11.07 24.99
N SER A 148 -12.11 10.66 25.73
CA SER A 148 -13.25 9.89 25.22
C SER A 148 -14.04 10.62 24.14
N ASP A 149 -14.27 11.92 24.35
CA ASP A 149 -15.14 12.70 23.46
C ASP A 149 -14.47 12.89 22.09
N GLU A 150 -13.19 13.23 22.09
CA GLU A 150 -12.37 13.30 20.85
C GLU A 150 -12.27 11.93 20.18
N PHE A 151 -12.11 10.86 20.94
CA PHE A 151 -12.02 9.52 20.41
C PHE A 151 -13.28 9.11 19.67
N GLU A 152 -14.45 9.30 20.28
CA GLU A 152 -15.75 8.96 19.71
C GLU A 152 -16.00 9.75 18.40
N GLU A 153 -15.77 11.08 18.45
CA GLU A 153 -15.93 11.93 17.27
C GLU A 153 -15.04 11.49 16.10
N ILE A 154 -13.75 11.24 16.38
CA ILE A 154 -12.79 10.84 15.34
C ILE A 154 -13.13 9.45 14.80
N CYS A 155 -13.53 8.50 15.65
CA CYS A 155 -13.90 7.15 15.22
C CYS A 155 -15.15 7.16 14.32
N HIS A 156 -16.21 7.87 14.69
CA HIS A 156 -17.39 7.99 13.84
C HIS A 156 -17.05 8.58 12.49
N ARG A 157 -16.37 9.73 12.47
CA ARG A 157 -15.94 10.38 11.22
C ARG A 157 -15.03 9.48 10.38
N GLY A 158 -14.13 8.76 11.01
CA GLY A 158 -13.18 7.88 10.33
C GLY A 158 -13.85 6.65 9.72
N LEU A 159 -14.80 6.01 10.42
CA LEU A 159 -15.58 4.90 9.89
C LEU A 159 -16.43 5.31 8.69
N ASP A 160 -17.02 6.51 8.73
CA ASP A 160 -17.82 7.05 7.62
C ASP A 160 -16.97 7.35 6.38
N LEU A 161 -15.74 7.80 6.56
CA LEU A 161 -14.83 8.18 5.47
C LEU A 161 -14.00 7.01 4.94
N SER A 162 -13.84 5.93 5.70
CA SER A 162 -13.13 4.73 5.26
C SER A 162 -13.97 3.95 4.24
N PRO A 163 -13.47 3.71 3.03
CA PRO A 163 -14.19 2.92 2.02
C PRO A 163 -14.50 1.48 2.45
N THR A 164 -13.76 0.96 3.42
CA THR A 164 -13.92 -0.40 3.98
C THR A 164 -14.54 -0.39 5.38
N SER A 165 -14.93 0.79 5.90
CA SER A 165 -15.39 0.97 7.30
C SER A 165 -14.40 0.38 8.31
N GLU A 166 -13.11 0.66 8.12
CA GLU A 166 -12.02 0.15 8.95
C GLU A 166 -11.18 1.28 9.52
N LEU A 167 -10.89 1.20 10.80
CA LEU A 167 -9.98 2.10 11.51
C LEU A 167 -8.81 1.32 12.09
N TYR A 168 -7.62 1.86 11.91
CA TYR A 168 -6.44 1.42 12.60
C TYR A 168 -6.19 2.34 13.79
N ILE A 169 -6.16 1.80 15.00
CA ILE A 169 -5.98 2.55 16.24
C ILE A 169 -4.66 2.15 16.87
N ASP A 170 -3.75 3.13 16.94
CA ASP A 170 -2.39 2.94 17.43
C ASP A 170 -2.16 3.67 18.74
N LYS A 171 -1.28 3.13 19.56
CA LYS A 171 -0.72 3.84 20.70
C LYS A 171 0.13 5.02 20.21
N TYR A 172 -0.16 6.22 20.76
CA TYR A 172 0.62 7.41 20.45
C TYR A 172 1.99 7.38 21.13
N LEU A 173 3.06 7.48 20.34
CA LEU A 173 4.44 7.41 20.81
C LEU A 173 5.13 8.78 20.79
N ALA A 174 4.45 9.83 21.30
CA ALA A 174 5.05 11.15 21.39
C ALA A 174 6.36 11.14 22.19
N GLY A 175 7.37 11.83 21.70
CA GLY A 175 8.67 11.95 22.33
C GLY A 175 9.64 10.81 22.05
N TRP A 176 9.22 9.80 21.31
CA TRP A 176 10.13 8.79 20.79
C TRP A 176 10.89 9.36 19.58
N LYS A 177 12.09 8.86 19.35
CA LYS A 177 12.85 9.20 18.15
C LYS A 177 12.35 8.36 16.97
N GLU A 178 11.95 9.03 15.92
CA GLU A 178 11.61 8.45 14.62
C GLU A 178 12.80 8.51 13.65
#